data_eed0975ae604ccb801c6bd23be396174
#
_entry.id   eed0975ae604ccb801c6bd23be396174
#
_cell.length_a   1.000
_cell.length_b   1.000
_cell.length_c   1.000
_cell.angle_alpha   90.00
_cell.angle_beta   90.00
_cell.angle_gamma   90.00
#
_symmetry.space_group_name_H-M   'P 1'
#
loop_
_entity.id
_entity.type
_entity.pdbx_description
1 polymer ?
#
loop_
_entity_poly.entity_id
_entity_poly.type
_entity_poly.pdbx_seq_one_letter_code
_entity_poly.pdbx_strand_id
1 'polypeptide(L)'
;MKKIIIGSRGSDLALWQANFVQAELKKISIESEIKIIKTQGDKIQDLSFDKLEGKGFFTKEIEDALLSKEIDLAVHSHKDLPTTSPQGLVIAAVSEREDPSELLLIRKEAVDTHQKFNLKKNAVLGSSSARRKAQMLAFRKDVVIKELRGNVPTRIQKLRDKNYDAILLAAAGVERLQLDLSEFETVKLNPIEFIPAPAQGVLALQIREQDDALHALLQNLNSSRVQQQIAVERKVLNLLDGGCQLPLGVYCEQDTDEDDVPFFTVYTSHASAWNASPKSLLTRAKTTDGLALKIVDKLKSIVPASVFITRDARNNDYFEQVLTGNGYTVFSKALIEINSLPLANLPSCDWIFFSSKNAVKHFFQQAPKIANCKIGCVGKSTADELRKFGKRADFIGYSTDTKLTGKQFASTVGTKTVLFPQAKQSMRSIQKAFANPAQTKDIAVYETLKKNEGSLPDFSIAVFTSPSNVEAFFEKHQLTTQHKVIAMGESAAATLKRFGVKKVQLTTSFDDLGLARAVFEV
;
A
#
# COMPACT_ATOMS: atom_id res chain seq x y z
N MET A 1 30.38 30.98 14.92
CA MET A 1 29.13 30.57 15.61
C MET A 1 29.49 29.64 16.77
N LYS A 2 28.69 29.62 17.82
CA LYS A 2 28.81 28.64 18.91
C LYS A 2 28.55 27.23 18.32
N LYS A 3 29.32 26.24 18.75
CA LYS A 3 29.13 24.84 18.39
C LYS A 3 27.75 24.37 18.84
N ILE A 4 26.99 23.70 17.92
CA ILE A 4 25.64 23.19 18.21
C ILE A 4 25.73 21.87 18.95
N ILE A 5 25.04 21.74 20.08
CA ILE A 5 24.95 20.49 20.84
C ILE A 5 23.69 19.73 20.39
N ILE A 6 23.90 18.57 19.72
CA ILE A 6 22.83 17.69 19.25
C ILE A 6 22.53 16.65 20.31
N GLY A 7 21.31 16.65 20.85
CA GLY A 7 20.83 15.62 21.77
C GLY A 7 20.30 14.39 21.02
N SER A 8 20.69 13.21 21.47
CA SER A 8 20.23 11.93 20.90
C SER A 8 20.15 10.85 21.97
N ARG A 9 19.31 9.83 21.74
CA ARG A 9 19.34 8.58 22.52
C ARG A 9 20.60 7.78 22.20
N GLY A 10 20.96 6.86 23.07
CA GLY A 10 22.13 6.01 22.92
C GLY A 10 21.94 4.75 22.05
N SER A 11 20.76 4.53 21.41
CA SER A 11 20.57 3.38 20.53
C SER A 11 21.28 3.58 19.18
N ASP A 12 21.74 2.48 18.54
CA ASP A 12 22.46 2.52 17.26
C ASP A 12 21.72 3.35 16.21
N LEU A 13 20.42 3.17 16.08
CA LEU A 13 19.59 3.94 15.14
C LEU A 13 19.53 5.42 15.48
N ALA A 14 19.40 5.78 16.76
CA ALA A 14 19.36 7.18 17.17
C ALA A 14 20.72 7.86 16.96
N LEU A 15 21.81 7.17 17.25
CA LEU A 15 23.17 7.67 17.01
C LEU A 15 23.43 7.83 15.50
N TRP A 16 22.99 6.88 14.67
CA TRP A 16 23.06 7.04 13.23
C TRP A 16 22.34 8.31 12.76
N GLN A 17 21.13 8.55 13.26
CA GLN A 17 20.33 9.73 12.94
C GLN A 17 21.01 11.03 13.35
N ALA A 18 21.58 11.09 14.55
CA ALA A 18 22.33 12.24 15.03
C ALA A 18 23.61 12.49 14.21
N ASN A 19 24.35 11.44 13.89
CA ASN A 19 25.55 11.51 13.02
C ASN A 19 25.19 12.00 11.61
N PHE A 20 24.07 11.54 11.06
CA PHE A 20 23.56 12.01 9.76
C PHE A 20 23.33 13.53 9.79
N VAL A 21 22.60 14.04 10.80
CA VAL A 21 22.35 15.47 10.93
C VAL A 21 23.63 16.26 11.19
N GLN A 22 24.56 15.71 11.98
CA GLN A 22 25.89 16.31 12.18
C GLN A 22 26.66 16.45 10.86
N ALA A 23 26.61 15.42 10.01
CA ALA A 23 27.26 15.46 8.69
C ALA A 23 26.60 16.51 7.78
N GLU A 24 25.27 16.64 7.79
CA GLU A 24 24.56 17.66 7.03
C GLU A 24 24.91 19.10 7.50
N LEU A 25 24.97 19.32 8.80
CA LEU A 25 25.42 20.61 9.38
C LEU A 25 26.85 20.95 8.96
N LYS A 26 27.72 19.95 8.94
CA LYS A 26 29.12 20.13 8.51
C LYS A 26 29.23 20.57 7.05
N LYS A 27 28.35 20.07 6.16
CA LYS A 27 28.32 20.49 4.74
C LYS A 27 28.05 21.99 4.58
N ILE A 28 27.31 22.59 5.50
CA ILE A 28 27.04 24.03 5.55
C ILE A 28 27.97 24.76 6.52
N SER A 29 29.12 24.19 6.84
CA SER A 29 30.19 24.78 7.67
C SER A 29 29.78 25.08 9.13
N ILE A 30 28.85 24.31 9.68
CA ILE A 30 28.42 24.40 11.07
C ILE A 30 29.03 23.27 11.89
N GLU A 31 29.77 23.65 12.93
CA GLU A 31 30.31 22.69 13.88
C GLU A 31 29.24 22.23 14.90
N SER A 32 29.20 20.93 15.16
CA SER A 32 28.30 20.34 16.13
C SER A 32 28.93 19.18 16.88
N GLU A 33 28.37 18.84 18.04
CA GLU A 33 28.74 17.67 18.81
C GLU A 33 27.50 16.93 19.29
N ILE A 34 27.61 15.61 19.46
CA ILE A 34 26.52 14.76 19.89
C ILE A 34 26.62 14.51 21.40
N LYS A 35 25.50 14.79 22.11
CA LYS A 35 25.33 14.48 23.53
C LYS A 35 24.28 13.39 23.70
N ILE A 36 24.67 12.29 24.34
CA ILE A 36 23.77 11.16 24.58
C ILE A 36 22.90 11.46 25.81
N ILE A 37 21.59 11.43 25.63
CA ILE A 37 20.59 11.60 26.69
C ILE A 37 19.96 10.22 26.97
N LYS A 38 20.05 9.75 28.20
CA LYS A 38 19.41 8.49 28.64
C LYS A 38 17.93 8.73 28.92
N THR A 39 17.05 7.97 28.27
CA THR A 39 15.59 8.10 28.46
C THR A 39 15.03 6.95 29.31
N GLN A 40 13.84 7.16 29.93
CA GLN A 40 13.14 6.11 30.65
C GLN A 40 12.76 4.96 29.74
N GLY A 41 12.41 5.24 28.49
CA GLY A 41 12.10 4.23 27.48
C GLY A 41 13.25 3.27 27.18
N ASP A 42 14.51 3.69 27.40
CA ASP A 42 15.69 2.83 27.25
C ASP A 42 15.85 1.85 28.43
N LYS A 43 15.28 2.16 29.60
CA LYS A 43 15.36 1.34 30.83
C LYS A 43 14.25 0.30 30.92
N ILE A 44 13.08 0.56 30.33
CA ILE A 44 11.89 -0.30 30.46
C ILE A 44 11.75 -1.17 29.21
N GLN A 45 12.32 -2.38 29.24
CA GLN A 45 12.22 -3.33 28.11
C GLN A 45 11.04 -4.33 28.23
N ASP A 46 10.42 -4.47 29.41
CA ASP A 46 9.49 -5.57 29.72
C ASP A 46 8.00 -5.18 29.76
N LEU A 47 7.64 -3.89 29.81
CA LEU A 47 6.24 -3.46 29.89
C LEU A 47 5.59 -3.23 28.53
N SER A 48 4.32 -3.67 28.36
CA SER A 48 3.53 -3.47 27.14
C SER A 48 3.21 -1.98 26.89
N PHE A 49 3.36 -1.48 25.64
CA PHE A 49 2.99 -0.11 25.28
C PHE A 49 1.53 0.22 25.65
N ASP A 50 0.64 -0.80 25.63
CA ASP A 50 -0.77 -0.67 26.04
C ASP A 50 -0.94 -0.42 27.55
N LYS A 51 0.10 -0.70 28.36
CA LYS A 51 0.12 -0.50 29.81
C LYS A 51 0.97 0.71 30.23
N LEU A 52 1.63 1.37 29.30
CA LEU A 52 2.42 2.57 29.58
C LEU A 52 1.52 3.80 29.38
N GLU A 53 0.87 4.24 30.46
CA GLU A 53 0.17 5.52 30.51
C GLU A 53 1.20 6.66 30.46
N GLY A 54 1.21 7.44 29.37
CA GLY A 54 2.01 8.67 29.26
C GLY A 54 2.51 8.94 27.83
N LYS A 55 2.37 10.20 27.40
CA LYS A 55 2.97 10.70 26.16
C LYS A 55 4.45 10.98 26.43
N GLY A 56 5.36 10.52 25.56
CA GLY A 56 6.75 10.99 25.54
C GLY A 56 7.80 10.10 26.24
N PHE A 57 7.60 8.77 26.36
CA PHE A 57 8.57 7.84 27.00
C PHE A 57 9.99 7.87 26.43
N PHE A 58 10.15 8.28 25.17
CA PHE A 58 11.44 8.34 24.50
C PHE A 58 11.90 9.77 24.20
N THR A 59 11.08 10.77 24.50
CA THR A 59 11.34 12.15 24.10
C THR A 59 11.44 13.10 25.28
N LYS A 60 10.79 12.81 26.42
CA LYS A 60 10.67 13.72 27.55
C LYS A 60 12.03 14.23 28.04
N GLU A 61 12.97 13.35 28.33
CA GLU A 61 14.28 13.76 28.85
C GLU A 61 15.09 14.56 27.81
N ILE A 62 14.88 14.31 26.53
CA ILE A 62 15.51 15.08 25.44
C ILE A 62 14.85 16.47 25.35
N GLU A 63 13.52 16.53 25.47
CA GLU A 63 12.75 17.77 25.48
C GLU A 63 13.09 18.63 26.73
N ASP A 64 13.23 18.01 27.89
CA ASP A 64 13.70 18.68 29.12
C ASP A 64 15.13 19.23 28.92
N ALA A 65 16.04 18.51 28.28
CA ALA A 65 17.40 18.96 27.97
C ALA A 65 17.42 20.14 26.97
N LEU A 66 16.48 20.20 26.00
CA LEU A 66 16.29 21.37 25.15
C LEU A 66 15.84 22.60 25.95
N LEU A 67 14.81 22.43 26.78
CA LEU A 67 14.26 23.53 27.61
C LEU A 67 15.27 24.06 28.60
N SER A 68 16.07 23.19 29.22
CA SER A 68 17.15 23.57 30.15
C SER A 68 18.41 24.13 29.48
N LYS A 69 18.44 24.20 28.13
CA LYS A 69 19.59 24.63 27.33
C LYS A 69 20.83 23.73 27.47
N GLU A 70 20.63 22.48 27.87
CA GLU A 70 21.69 21.48 27.97
C GLU A 70 22.10 20.98 26.56
N ILE A 71 21.15 20.99 25.61
CA ILE A 71 21.32 20.77 24.18
C ILE A 71 20.66 21.88 23.37
N ASP A 72 21.07 22.05 22.13
CA ASP A 72 20.53 23.08 21.24
C ASP A 72 19.54 22.49 20.20
N LEU A 73 19.78 21.26 19.78
CA LEU A 73 19.02 20.55 18.74
C LEU A 73 18.76 19.12 19.20
N ALA A 74 17.54 18.62 19.01
CA ALA A 74 17.20 17.20 19.16
C ALA A 74 16.84 16.56 17.82
N VAL A 75 17.30 15.34 17.60
CA VAL A 75 17.02 14.56 16.38
C VAL A 75 16.15 13.37 16.75
N HIS A 76 15.00 13.26 16.07
CA HIS A 76 14.03 12.20 16.34
C HIS A 76 13.59 11.49 15.06
N SER A 77 13.22 10.21 15.17
CA SER A 77 12.32 9.60 14.17
C SER A 77 10.96 10.28 14.29
N HIS A 78 10.51 11.00 13.27
CA HIS A 78 9.33 11.87 13.36
C HIS A 78 8.04 11.13 13.73
N LYS A 79 7.90 9.88 13.30
CA LYS A 79 6.74 9.02 13.62
C LYS A 79 6.59 8.71 15.12
N ASP A 80 7.67 8.81 15.89
CA ASP A 80 7.69 8.47 17.31
C ASP A 80 7.38 9.67 18.21
N LEU A 81 7.33 10.90 17.63
CA LEU A 81 6.98 12.13 18.33
C LEU A 81 5.47 12.23 18.59
N PRO A 82 5.05 12.81 19.72
CA PRO A 82 3.67 13.22 19.96
C PRO A 82 3.14 14.13 18.85
N THR A 83 1.81 14.16 18.65
CA THR A 83 1.18 15.01 17.63
C THR A 83 1.25 16.51 17.94
N THR A 84 1.47 16.87 19.20
CA THR A 84 1.66 18.23 19.68
C THR A 84 3.01 18.32 20.37
N SER A 85 3.82 19.32 20.01
CA SER A 85 5.06 19.63 20.72
C SER A 85 4.76 20.20 22.10
N PRO A 86 5.60 19.95 23.11
CA PRO A 86 5.54 20.67 24.38
C PRO A 86 5.68 22.18 24.16
N GLN A 87 5.10 22.97 25.10
CA GLN A 87 5.23 24.43 25.07
C GLN A 87 6.71 24.84 25.08
N GLY A 88 7.08 25.79 24.24
CA GLY A 88 8.43 26.31 24.08
C GLY A 88 9.35 25.49 23.17
N LEU A 89 8.84 24.43 22.57
CA LEU A 89 9.57 23.61 21.57
C LEU A 89 8.84 23.57 20.24
N VAL A 90 9.62 23.54 19.15
CA VAL A 90 9.12 23.48 17.76
C VAL A 90 9.94 22.51 16.92
N ILE A 91 9.31 21.90 15.92
CA ILE A 91 10.01 21.19 14.87
C ILE A 91 10.42 22.23 13.82
N ALA A 92 11.70 22.55 13.79
CA ALA A 92 12.25 23.58 12.91
C ALA A 92 12.46 23.08 11.48
N ALA A 93 12.80 21.80 11.30
CA ALA A 93 13.05 21.22 9.99
C ALA A 93 12.75 19.72 9.98
N VAL A 94 12.55 19.19 8.79
CA VAL A 94 12.40 17.75 8.55
C VAL A 94 13.31 17.31 7.42
N SER A 95 13.86 16.10 7.52
CA SER A 95 14.73 15.54 6.48
C SER A 95 13.95 15.20 5.21
N GLU A 96 14.66 14.91 4.13
CA GLU A 96 14.10 14.08 3.05
C GLU A 96 13.58 12.77 3.61
N ARG A 97 12.56 12.22 2.93
CA ARG A 97 11.92 10.96 3.35
C ARG A 97 12.71 9.78 2.80
N GLU A 98 13.24 8.96 3.68
CA GLU A 98 13.69 7.63 3.38
C GLU A 98 12.51 6.71 3.05
N ASP A 99 12.79 5.50 2.54
CA ASP A 99 11.76 4.53 2.17
C ASP A 99 10.71 4.34 3.28
N PRO A 100 9.45 4.76 3.06
CA PRO A 100 8.38 4.65 4.05
C PRO A 100 7.84 3.23 4.21
N SER A 101 8.27 2.27 3.38
CA SER A 101 7.75 0.90 3.33
C SER A 101 7.94 0.15 4.65
N GLU A 102 7.12 -0.86 4.83
CA GLU A 102 7.38 -1.90 5.80
C GLU A 102 8.20 -3.02 5.16
N LEU A 103 9.09 -3.59 5.93
CA LEU A 103 9.90 -4.74 5.55
C LEU A 103 9.45 -5.95 6.34
N LEU A 104 8.98 -6.98 5.66
CA LEU A 104 8.66 -8.27 6.24
C LEU A 104 9.87 -9.19 6.09
N LEU A 105 10.50 -9.53 7.20
CA LEU A 105 11.58 -10.51 7.25
C LEU A 105 11.00 -11.87 7.59
N ILE A 106 11.25 -12.87 6.74
CA ILE A 106 10.70 -14.21 6.85
C ILE A 106 11.86 -15.20 6.95
N ARG A 107 11.82 -16.09 7.91
CA ARG A 107 12.75 -17.22 7.94
C ARG A 107 12.55 -18.10 6.70
N LYS A 108 13.63 -18.60 6.11
CA LYS A 108 13.56 -19.37 4.84
C LYS A 108 12.60 -20.56 4.92
N GLU A 109 12.48 -21.21 6.08
CA GLU A 109 11.57 -22.33 6.33
C GLU A 109 10.10 -21.93 6.44
N ALA A 110 9.82 -20.63 6.54
CA ALA A 110 8.48 -20.07 6.62
C ALA A 110 8.03 -19.40 5.32
N VAL A 111 8.82 -19.52 4.26
CA VAL A 111 8.48 -18.98 2.93
C VAL A 111 7.51 -19.91 2.21
N ASP A 112 6.42 -19.33 1.70
CA ASP A 112 5.50 -19.97 0.76
C ASP A 112 5.08 -18.94 -0.30
N THR A 113 5.68 -19.04 -1.49
CA THR A 113 5.46 -18.11 -2.61
C THR A 113 4.04 -18.17 -3.20
N HIS A 114 3.25 -19.16 -2.84
CA HIS A 114 1.84 -19.27 -3.24
C HIS A 114 0.90 -18.44 -2.33
N GLN A 115 1.40 -17.97 -1.20
CA GLN A 115 0.64 -17.16 -0.25
C GLN A 115 0.94 -15.67 -0.42
N LYS A 116 -0.03 -14.82 -0.05
CA LYS A 116 0.18 -13.38 0.03
C LYS A 116 1.35 -13.07 0.96
N PHE A 117 2.24 -12.16 0.53
CA PHE A 117 3.48 -11.77 1.20
C PHE A 117 4.53 -12.88 1.34
N ASN A 118 4.45 -13.94 0.54
CA ASN A 118 5.34 -15.11 0.57
C ASN A 118 5.41 -15.81 1.94
N LEU A 119 4.44 -15.60 2.82
CA LEU A 119 4.45 -16.13 4.18
C LEU A 119 3.56 -17.38 4.29
N LYS A 120 4.11 -18.49 4.80
CA LYS A 120 3.36 -19.74 4.98
C LYS A 120 2.06 -19.56 5.76
N LYS A 121 1.10 -20.48 5.62
CA LYS A 121 -0.14 -20.48 6.39
C LYS A 121 0.14 -20.65 7.88
N ASN A 122 -0.69 -19.99 8.71
CA ASN A 122 -0.62 -20.04 10.17
C ASN A 122 0.74 -19.63 10.74
N ALA A 123 1.51 -18.81 10.02
CA ALA A 123 2.80 -18.34 10.47
C ALA A 123 2.69 -17.47 11.72
N VAL A 124 3.70 -17.56 12.60
CA VAL A 124 3.82 -16.70 13.77
C VAL A 124 4.53 -15.42 13.38
N LEU A 125 3.82 -14.29 13.44
CA LEU A 125 4.33 -12.96 13.12
C LEU A 125 4.60 -12.14 14.38
N GLY A 126 5.84 -11.66 14.53
CA GLY A 126 6.23 -10.76 15.60
C GLY A 126 5.90 -9.29 15.27
N SER A 127 5.02 -8.66 16.05
CA SER A 127 4.74 -7.22 15.97
C SER A 127 4.00 -6.71 17.20
N SER A 128 4.44 -5.56 17.75
CA SER A 128 3.73 -4.82 18.82
C SER A 128 2.98 -3.59 18.30
N SER A 129 3.06 -3.30 16.99
CA SER A 129 2.37 -2.17 16.39
C SER A 129 0.92 -2.54 16.06
N ALA A 130 -0.05 -1.86 16.69
CA ALA A 130 -1.48 -2.06 16.43
C ALA A 130 -1.83 -1.88 14.94
N ARG A 131 -1.23 -0.88 14.28
CA ARG A 131 -1.37 -0.63 12.85
C ARG A 131 -0.91 -1.81 12.00
N ARG A 132 0.30 -2.35 12.26
CA ARG A 132 0.85 -3.49 11.52
C ARG A 132 0.02 -4.75 11.72
N LYS A 133 -0.43 -4.99 12.96
CA LYS A 133 -1.31 -6.12 13.31
C LYS A 133 -2.62 -6.06 12.52
N ALA A 134 -3.33 -4.93 12.59
CA ALA A 134 -4.62 -4.76 11.91
C ALA A 134 -4.50 -4.95 10.39
N GLN A 135 -3.51 -4.33 9.76
CA GLN A 135 -3.32 -4.47 8.31
C GLN A 135 -2.88 -5.88 7.91
N MET A 136 -1.99 -6.53 8.67
CA MET A 136 -1.59 -7.91 8.38
C MET A 136 -2.78 -8.86 8.46
N LEU A 137 -3.59 -8.77 9.51
CA LEU A 137 -4.76 -9.62 9.70
C LEU A 137 -5.85 -9.38 8.64
N ALA A 138 -5.95 -8.17 8.08
CA ALA A 138 -6.85 -7.89 6.97
C ALA A 138 -6.47 -8.65 5.68
N PHE A 139 -5.18 -8.82 5.41
CA PHE A 139 -4.68 -9.58 4.26
C PHE A 139 -4.52 -11.08 4.56
N ARG A 140 -4.18 -11.43 5.80
CA ARG A 140 -3.77 -12.77 6.23
C ARG A 140 -4.35 -13.09 7.61
N LYS A 141 -5.66 -13.38 7.64
CA LYS A 141 -6.42 -13.71 8.86
C LYS A 141 -5.89 -14.96 9.56
N ASP A 142 -5.21 -15.82 8.84
CA ASP A 142 -4.60 -17.05 9.32
C ASP A 142 -3.33 -16.84 10.15
N VAL A 143 -2.68 -15.67 10.06
CA VAL A 143 -1.42 -15.38 10.75
C VAL A 143 -1.63 -15.21 12.25
N VAL A 144 -0.77 -15.84 13.03
CA VAL A 144 -0.78 -15.75 14.50
C VAL A 144 0.13 -14.60 14.94
N ILE A 145 -0.43 -13.58 15.56
CA ILE A 145 0.33 -12.42 16.04
C ILE A 145 0.91 -12.69 17.43
N LYS A 146 2.21 -12.43 17.59
CA LYS A 146 2.90 -12.39 18.89
C LYS A 146 3.59 -11.05 19.12
N GLU A 147 3.63 -10.57 20.35
CA GLU A 147 4.32 -9.34 20.73
C GLU A 147 5.83 -9.42 20.44
N LEU A 148 6.38 -8.37 19.81
CA LEU A 148 7.81 -8.25 19.49
C LEU A 148 8.36 -6.91 19.96
N ARG A 149 9.34 -6.93 20.85
CA ARG A 149 9.97 -5.75 21.45
C ARG A 149 11.47 -5.74 21.30
N GLY A 150 12.06 -4.58 21.57
CA GLY A 150 13.46 -4.29 21.46
C GLY A 150 13.76 -3.29 20.32
N ASN A 151 15.01 -2.88 20.21
CA ASN A 151 15.53 -2.13 19.06
C ASN A 151 15.61 -3.04 17.81
N VAL A 152 15.97 -2.49 16.66
CA VAL A 152 16.00 -3.23 15.39
C VAL A 152 16.91 -4.47 15.47
N PRO A 153 18.18 -4.38 15.93
CA PRO A 153 19.03 -5.56 16.08
C PRO A 153 18.45 -6.63 17.02
N THR A 154 17.90 -6.23 18.17
CA THR A 154 17.27 -7.17 19.12
C THR A 154 16.09 -7.92 18.50
N ARG A 155 15.25 -7.24 17.69
CA ARG A 155 14.11 -7.87 17.00
C ARG A 155 14.58 -8.89 15.97
N ILE A 156 15.62 -8.57 15.22
CA ILE A 156 16.22 -9.49 14.24
C ILE A 156 16.82 -10.69 14.96
N GLN A 157 17.51 -10.47 16.08
CA GLN A 157 18.05 -11.58 16.88
C GLN A 157 16.94 -12.53 17.36
N LYS A 158 15.82 -12.01 17.83
CA LYS A 158 14.65 -12.84 18.22
C LYS A 158 14.07 -13.64 17.04
N LEU A 159 14.18 -13.15 15.80
CA LEU A 159 13.81 -13.91 14.60
C LEU A 159 14.84 -15.04 14.34
N ARG A 160 16.14 -14.77 14.50
CA ARG A 160 17.23 -15.77 14.43
C ARG A 160 17.03 -16.89 15.45
N ASP A 161 16.64 -16.52 16.66
CA ASP A 161 16.36 -17.44 17.78
C ASP A 161 15.06 -18.26 17.59
N LYS A 162 14.43 -18.14 16.41
CA LYS A 162 13.22 -18.88 16.01
C LYS A 162 11.98 -18.63 16.89
N ASN A 163 11.91 -17.49 17.57
CA ASN A 163 10.74 -17.10 18.36
C ASN A 163 9.53 -16.74 17.47
N TYR A 164 9.80 -16.44 16.20
CA TYR A 164 8.82 -16.05 15.18
C TYR A 164 9.17 -16.70 13.84
N ASP A 165 8.16 -16.86 12.97
CA ASP A 165 8.36 -17.22 11.56
C ASP A 165 8.71 -16.00 10.71
N ALA A 166 8.17 -14.84 11.08
CA ALA A 166 8.43 -13.56 10.43
C ALA A 166 8.29 -12.39 11.41
N ILE A 167 8.90 -11.24 11.06
CA ILE A 167 8.75 -9.97 11.78
C ILE A 167 8.55 -8.81 10.82
N LEU A 168 7.90 -7.73 11.29
CA LEU A 168 7.73 -6.48 10.54
C LEU A 168 8.62 -5.37 11.11
N LEU A 169 9.43 -4.74 10.24
CA LEU A 169 10.28 -3.60 10.55
C LEU A 169 10.01 -2.46 9.57
N ALA A 170 10.37 -1.22 9.92
CA ALA A 170 10.38 -0.12 8.96
C ALA A 170 11.65 -0.22 8.09
N ALA A 171 11.50 -0.15 6.75
CA ALA A 171 12.61 -0.24 5.81
C ALA A 171 13.71 0.79 6.13
N ALA A 172 13.35 2.05 6.32
CA ALA A 172 14.28 3.12 6.69
C ALA A 172 15.15 2.81 7.93
N GLY A 173 14.63 2.08 8.92
CA GLY A 173 15.39 1.70 10.11
C GLY A 173 16.45 0.64 9.84
N VAL A 174 16.16 -0.29 8.94
CA VAL A 174 17.08 -1.35 8.53
C VAL A 174 18.14 -0.82 7.58
N GLU A 175 17.73 -0.02 6.59
CA GLU A 175 18.63 0.60 5.60
C GLU A 175 19.67 1.51 6.28
N ARG A 176 19.24 2.33 7.24
CA ARG A 176 20.13 3.22 8.02
C ARG A 176 21.19 2.45 8.79
N LEU A 177 20.86 1.29 9.33
CA LEU A 177 21.81 0.45 10.08
C LEU A 177 22.65 -0.48 9.20
N GLN A 178 22.38 -0.53 7.87
CA GLN A 178 23.09 -1.37 6.89
C GLN A 178 23.22 -2.83 7.34
N LEU A 179 22.13 -3.38 7.90
CA LEU A 179 22.14 -4.74 8.46
C LEU A 179 22.13 -5.79 7.36
N ASP A 180 22.97 -6.81 7.51
CA ASP A 180 22.91 -8.01 6.65
C ASP A 180 21.68 -8.85 6.99
N LEU A 181 20.82 -9.04 6.02
CA LEU A 181 19.58 -9.80 6.09
C LEU A 181 19.56 -10.98 5.12
N SER A 182 20.70 -11.34 4.52
CA SER A 182 20.81 -12.38 3.48
C SER A 182 20.32 -13.77 3.93
N GLU A 183 20.29 -14.01 5.23
CA GLU A 183 19.77 -15.23 5.85
C GLU A 183 18.25 -15.36 5.79
N PHE A 184 17.53 -14.24 5.58
CA PHE A 184 16.07 -14.18 5.53
C PHE A 184 15.56 -14.00 4.11
N GLU A 185 14.31 -14.37 3.86
CA GLU A 185 13.54 -13.83 2.74
C GLU A 185 13.03 -12.45 3.14
N THR A 186 13.29 -11.46 2.31
CA THR A 186 12.93 -10.07 2.57
C THR A 186 11.86 -9.61 1.60
N VAL A 187 10.69 -9.27 2.12
CA VAL A 187 9.57 -8.77 1.32
C VAL A 187 9.29 -7.31 1.68
N LYS A 188 9.57 -6.40 0.74
CA LYS A 188 9.21 -5.00 0.87
C LYS A 188 7.72 -4.84 0.57
N LEU A 189 6.95 -4.37 1.55
CA LEU A 189 5.52 -4.15 1.43
C LEU A 189 5.26 -2.77 0.81
N ASN A 190 4.48 -2.73 -0.28
CA ASN A 190 4.15 -1.49 -0.96
C ASN A 190 3.41 -0.53 -0.02
N PRO A 191 3.87 0.73 0.19
CA PRO A 191 3.27 1.68 1.13
C PRO A 191 1.86 2.12 0.76
N ILE A 192 1.42 1.96 -0.48
CA ILE A 192 0.04 2.23 -0.89
C ILE A 192 -0.92 1.06 -0.60
N GLU A 193 -0.38 -0.13 -0.33
CA GLU A 193 -1.12 -1.34 0.02
C GLU A 193 -1.06 -1.60 1.54
N PHE A 194 0.15 -1.58 2.09
CA PHE A 194 0.41 -1.73 3.52
C PHE A 194 0.87 -0.38 4.08
N ILE A 195 -0.10 0.42 4.51
CA ILE A 195 0.09 1.86 4.73
C ILE A 195 0.95 2.11 5.97
N PRO A 196 2.07 2.86 5.83
CA PRO A 196 3.01 3.11 6.92
C PRO A 196 2.44 4.01 8.03
N ALA A 197 3.18 4.16 9.12
CA ALA A 197 2.87 5.13 10.15
C ALA A 197 3.02 6.57 9.61
N PRO A 198 2.22 7.54 10.10
CA PRO A 198 2.42 8.94 9.79
C PRO A 198 3.87 9.37 10.01
N ALA A 199 4.47 10.03 9.03
CA ALA A 199 5.87 10.48 9.02
C ALA A 199 6.93 9.36 9.11
N GLN A 200 6.60 8.11 8.76
CA GLN A 200 7.62 7.05 8.67
C GLN A 200 8.67 7.39 7.62
N GLY A 201 9.95 7.14 7.93
CA GLY A 201 11.10 7.45 7.08
C GLY A 201 11.67 8.85 7.28
N VAL A 202 11.02 9.74 8.02
CA VAL A 202 11.41 11.15 8.18
C VAL A 202 12.08 11.39 9.55
N LEU A 203 13.14 12.22 9.57
CA LEU A 203 13.73 12.76 10.78
C LEU A 203 13.12 14.13 11.10
N ALA A 204 12.88 14.40 12.38
CA ALA A 204 12.45 15.69 12.89
C ALA A 204 13.59 16.35 13.65
N LEU A 205 13.83 17.62 13.35
CA LEU A 205 14.80 18.48 14.00
C LEU A 205 14.05 19.41 14.96
N GLN A 206 14.11 19.14 16.28
CA GLN A 206 13.38 19.88 17.31
C GLN A 206 14.31 20.83 18.02
N ILE A 207 13.87 22.06 18.21
CA ILE A 207 14.59 23.14 18.89
C ILE A 207 13.69 23.90 19.86
N ARG A 208 14.26 24.82 20.63
CA ARG A 208 13.49 25.82 21.38
C ARG A 208 12.79 26.76 20.39
N GLU A 209 11.54 27.09 20.67
CA GLU A 209 10.70 27.97 19.84
C GLU A 209 11.32 29.38 19.67
N GLN A 210 12.03 29.88 20.70
CA GLN A 210 12.62 31.22 20.72
C GLN A 210 14.01 31.30 20.09
N ASP A 211 14.52 30.21 19.48
CA ASP A 211 15.86 30.18 18.87
C ASP A 211 15.76 30.46 17.36
N ASP A 212 15.39 31.73 17.02
CA ASP A 212 15.19 32.16 15.65
C ASP A 212 16.42 31.95 14.74
N ALA A 213 17.63 32.18 15.33
CA ALA A 213 18.89 32.01 14.59
C ALA A 213 19.12 30.56 14.18
N LEU A 214 18.89 29.61 15.09
CA LEU A 214 19.00 28.19 14.80
C LEU A 214 17.87 27.72 13.88
N HIS A 215 16.65 28.24 14.07
CA HIS A 215 15.53 27.96 13.17
C HIS A 215 15.83 28.34 11.73
N ALA A 216 16.29 29.57 11.50
CA ALA A 216 16.67 30.05 10.16
C ALA A 216 17.81 29.23 9.53
N LEU A 217 18.79 28.81 10.32
CA LEU A 217 19.88 27.96 9.90
C LEU A 217 19.39 26.58 9.45
N LEU A 218 18.50 25.95 10.21
CA LEU A 218 17.99 24.61 9.93
C LEU A 218 17.07 24.57 8.71
N GLN A 219 16.56 25.71 8.22
CA GLN A 219 15.82 25.77 6.94
C GLN A 219 16.66 25.29 5.75
N ASN A 220 18.00 25.37 5.81
CA ASN A 220 18.89 24.80 4.79
C ASN A 220 18.86 23.26 4.74
N LEU A 221 18.39 22.62 5.81
CA LEU A 221 18.23 21.15 5.90
C LEU A 221 16.77 20.71 5.76
N ASN A 222 15.84 21.66 5.57
CA ASN A 222 14.42 21.38 5.56
C ASN A 222 13.92 20.95 4.20
N SER A 223 13.26 19.80 4.10
CA SER A 223 12.52 19.39 2.91
C SER A 223 11.09 19.92 2.96
N SER A 224 10.84 21.06 2.29
CA SER A 224 9.51 21.67 2.23
C SER A 224 8.44 20.72 1.66
N ARG A 225 8.80 19.92 0.66
CA ARG A 225 7.92 18.92 0.05
C ARG A 225 7.50 17.87 1.08
N VAL A 226 8.46 17.28 1.79
CA VAL A 226 8.19 16.26 2.81
C VAL A 226 7.41 16.88 3.97
N GLN A 227 7.73 18.11 4.37
CA GLN A 227 7.03 18.83 5.43
C GLN A 227 5.53 18.98 5.12
N GLN A 228 5.17 19.33 3.88
CA GLN A 228 3.76 19.40 3.45
C GLN A 228 3.07 18.03 3.52
N GLN A 229 3.72 16.97 3.04
CA GLN A 229 3.19 15.61 3.07
C GLN A 229 2.91 15.14 4.50
N ILE A 230 3.91 15.24 5.37
CA ILE A 230 3.76 14.76 6.76
C ILE A 230 2.87 15.65 7.61
N ALA A 231 2.70 16.92 7.26
CA ALA A 231 1.73 17.79 7.92
C ALA A 231 0.30 17.24 7.77
N VAL A 232 -0.08 16.77 6.58
CA VAL A 232 -1.36 16.09 6.35
C VAL A 232 -1.44 14.80 7.17
N GLU A 233 -0.41 13.95 7.10
CA GLU A 233 -0.38 12.65 7.78
C GLU A 233 -0.54 12.80 9.30
N ARG A 234 0.23 13.69 9.90
CA ARG A 234 0.21 13.96 11.34
C ARG A 234 -1.07 14.67 11.78
N LYS A 235 -1.63 15.54 10.93
CA LYS A 235 -2.91 16.18 11.21
C LYS A 235 -4.05 15.17 11.24
N VAL A 236 -4.08 14.16 10.35
CA VAL A 236 -5.05 13.06 10.43
C VAL A 236 -4.91 12.30 11.76
N LEU A 237 -3.67 11.97 12.18
CA LEU A 237 -3.42 11.31 13.47
C LEU A 237 -3.92 12.16 14.65
N ASN A 238 -3.66 13.45 14.62
CA ASN A 238 -4.09 14.40 15.65
C ASN A 238 -5.63 14.50 15.75
N LEU A 239 -6.33 14.62 14.61
CA LEU A 239 -7.78 14.74 14.55
C LEU A 239 -8.55 13.46 14.96
N LEU A 240 -7.86 12.32 14.98
CA LEU A 240 -8.39 11.06 15.49
C LEU A 240 -8.02 10.81 16.96
N ASP A 241 -7.50 11.84 17.66
CA ASP A 241 -7.03 11.77 19.05
C ASP A 241 -6.03 10.65 19.29
N GLY A 242 -5.27 10.32 18.24
CA GLY A 242 -4.41 9.16 18.18
C GLY A 242 -3.00 9.41 18.69
N GLY A 243 -2.49 8.40 19.42
CA GLY A 243 -1.07 8.21 19.71
C GLY A 243 -0.49 7.03 18.94
N CYS A 244 0.71 6.57 19.31
CA CYS A 244 1.38 5.43 18.71
C CYS A 244 0.59 4.10 18.83
N GLN A 245 -0.46 4.04 19.63
CA GLN A 245 -1.31 2.87 19.86
C GLN A 245 -2.48 2.78 18.86
N LEU A 246 -2.83 3.88 18.17
CA LEU A 246 -3.92 3.86 17.21
C LEU A 246 -3.56 2.99 16.00
N PRO A 247 -4.44 2.04 15.57
CA PRO A 247 -4.24 1.27 14.35
C PRO A 247 -4.46 2.13 13.09
N LEU A 248 -3.64 3.16 12.92
CA LEU A 248 -3.71 4.15 11.86
C LEU A 248 -2.46 4.14 11.00
N GLY A 249 -2.62 3.93 9.70
CA GLY A 249 -1.65 4.24 8.66
C GLY A 249 -2.11 5.44 7.87
N VAL A 250 -1.20 6.37 7.59
CA VAL A 250 -1.44 7.50 6.67
C VAL A 250 -0.17 7.74 5.88
N TYR A 251 -0.30 7.78 4.58
CA TYR A 251 0.80 8.02 3.67
C TYR A 251 0.37 9.01 2.58
N CYS A 252 1.09 10.11 2.49
CA CYS A 252 0.83 11.17 1.53
C CYS A 252 1.95 11.21 0.48
N GLU A 253 1.56 11.11 -0.79
CA GLU A 253 2.41 11.35 -1.95
C GLU A 253 2.03 12.69 -2.58
N GLN A 254 3.01 13.37 -3.12
CA GLN A 254 2.84 14.53 -3.98
C GLN A 254 3.31 14.18 -5.37
N ASP A 255 2.44 14.37 -6.34
CA ASP A 255 2.66 14.09 -7.76
C ASP A 255 2.24 15.31 -8.60
N THR A 256 2.49 15.27 -9.89
CA THR A 256 1.99 16.28 -10.84
C THR A 256 1.01 15.62 -11.81
N ASP A 257 -0.01 16.36 -12.24
CA ASP A 257 -0.92 15.94 -13.30
C ASP A 257 -0.28 16.16 -14.71
N GLU A 258 -1.05 15.91 -15.78
CA GLU A 258 -0.58 16.07 -17.17
C GLU A 258 -0.24 17.52 -17.52
N ASP A 259 -0.71 18.50 -16.75
CA ASP A 259 -0.44 19.93 -16.90
C ASP A 259 0.63 20.43 -15.91
N ASP A 260 1.43 19.54 -15.31
CA ASP A 260 2.44 19.82 -14.28
C ASP A 260 1.88 20.49 -13.01
N VAL A 261 0.56 20.38 -12.76
CA VAL A 261 -0.05 20.90 -11.55
C VAL A 261 0.13 19.90 -10.41
N PRO A 262 0.71 20.31 -9.27
CA PRO A 262 0.89 19.41 -8.14
C PRO A 262 -0.45 18.97 -7.55
N PHE A 263 -0.54 17.71 -7.18
CA PHE A 263 -1.63 17.16 -6.40
C PHE A 263 -1.13 16.20 -5.32
N PHE A 264 -1.92 16.08 -4.26
CA PHE A 264 -1.62 15.19 -3.14
C PHE A 264 -2.55 13.98 -3.19
N THR A 265 -1.95 12.79 -3.09
CA THR A 265 -2.68 11.53 -2.94
C THR A 265 -2.40 10.99 -1.54
N VAL A 266 -3.45 10.80 -0.74
CA VAL A 266 -3.35 10.31 0.63
C VAL A 266 -4.01 8.95 0.75
N TYR A 267 -3.21 7.96 1.12
CA TYR A 267 -3.65 6.61 1.46
C TYR A 267 -3.84 6.52 2.97
N THR A 268 -5.00 6.05 3.38
CA THR A 268 -5.34 5.94 4.81
C THR A 268 -5.83 4.53 5.12
N SER A 269 -5.41 3.98 6.25
CA SER A 269 -5.91 2.73 6.81
C SER A 269 -6.16 2.94 8.29
N HIS A 270 -7.40 2.80 8.74
CA HIS A 270 -7.80 3.01 10.14
C HIS A 270 -8.69 1.88 10.64
N ALA A 271 -8.33 1.28 11.76
CA ALA A 271 -9.16 0.31 12.47
C ALA A 271 -9.47 0.79 13.89
N SER A 272 -10.59 0.34 14.45
CA SER A 272 -10.97 0.67 15.83
C SER A 272 -10.11 -0.03 16.89
N ALA A 273 -9.52 -1.17 16.55
CA ALA A 273 -8.61 -1.96 17.38
C ALA A 273 -7.62 -2.73 16.51
N TRP A 274 -6.53 -3.23 17.09
CA TRP A 274 -5.51 -3.98 16.36
C TRP A 274 -6.01 -5.28 15.71
N ASN A 275 -7.10 -5.84 16.22
CA ASN A 275 -7.76 -7.05 15.72
C ASN A 275 -9.06 -6.76 14.95
N ALA A 276 -9.39 -5.50 14.73
CA ALA A 276 -10.51 -5.08 13.90
C ALA A 276 -10.09 -4.88 12.44
N SER A 277 -11.04 -5.03 11.52
CA SER A 277 -10.82 -4.80 10.10
C SER A 277 -10.63 -3.31 9.81
N PRO A 278 -9.57 -2.90 9.10
CA PRO A 278 -9.35 -1.50 8.80
C PRO A 278 -10.26 -1.01 7.68
N LYS A 279 -10.73 0.23 7.80
CA LYS A 279 -11.26 1.03 6.69
C LYS A 279 -10.09 1.60 5.91
N SER A 280 -10.06 1.42 4.60
CA SER A 280 -9.01 1.98 3.73
C SER A 280 -9.60 2.99 2.76
N LEU A 281 -9.01 4.20 2.73
CA LEU A 281 -9.42 5.29 1.83
C LEU A 281 -8.25 5.73 0.95
N LEU A 282 -8.58 6.26 -0.23
CA LEU A 282 -7.69 7.03 -1.07
C LEU A 282 -8.32 8.40 -1.31
N THR A 283 -7.66 9.47 -0.90
CA THR A 283 -8.17 10.84 -1.08
C THR A 283 -7.18 11.66 -1.88
N ARG A 284 -7.67 12.38 -2.90
CA ARG A 284 -6.87 13.27 -3.73
C ARG A 284 -7.31 14.72 -3.56
N ALA A 285 -6.34 15.65 -3.59
CA ALA A 285 -6.57 17.08 -3.54
C ALA A 285 -5.43 17.84 -4.22
N LYS A 286 -5.73 19.04 -4.76
CA LYS A 286 -4.71 19.94 -5.34
C LYS A 286 -3.93 20.70 -4.27
N THR A 287 -4.47 20.81 -3.06
CA THR A 287 -3.84 21.49 -1.92
C THR A 287 -3.93 20.64 -0.66
N THR A 288 -3.11 20.92 0.33
CA THR A 288 -3.16 20.26 1.65
C THR A 288 -4.20 20.87 2.58
N ASP A 289 -4.77 22.03 2.22
CA ASP A 289 -5.71 22.77 3.05
C ASP A 289 -7.01 21.99 3.26
N GLY A 290 -7.38 21.77 4.51
CA GLY A 290 -8.56 21.00 4.88
C GLY A 290 -8.51 19.51 4.53
N LEU A 291 -7.45 19.01 3.88
CA LEU A 291 -7.38 17.64 3.39
C LEU A 291 -7.45 16.61 4.53
N ALA A 292 -6.77 16.86 5.63
CA ALA A 292 -6.83 15.98 6.80
C ALA A 292 -8.24 15.92 7.43
N LEU A 293 -8.94 17.04 7.52
CA LEU A 293 -10.34 17.10 7.98
C LEU A 293 -11.23 16.28 7.05
N LYS A 294 -11.11 16.48 5.74
CA LYS A 294 -11.87 15.72 4.73
C LYS A 294 -11.68 14.21 4.87
N ILE A 295 -10.46 13.75 5.15
CA ILE A 295 -10.15 12.33 5.36
C ILE A 295 -10.85 11.82 6.63
N VAL A 296 -10.74 12.55 7.74
CA VAL A 296 -11.33 12.15 9.01
C VAL A 296 -12.86 12.14 8.95
N ASP A 297 -13.47 13.14 8.31
CA ASP A 297 -14.93 13.20 8.11
C ASP A 297 -15.41 12.02 7.25
N LYS A 298 -14.67 11.68 6.19
CA LYS A 298 -14.97 10.47 5.39
C LYS A 298 -14.89 9.20 6.24
N LEU A 299 -13.83 9.02 7.03
CA LEU A 299 -13.69 7.84 7.90
C LEU A 299 -14.87 7.70 8.88
N LYS A 300 -15.33 8.82 9.44
CA LYS A 300 -16.43 8.88 10.41
C LYS A 300 -17.81 8.73 9.74
N SER A 301 -17.97 9.17 8.49
CA SER A 301 -19.24 9.11 7.75
C SER A 301 -19.49 7.78 7.05
N ILE A 302 -18.56 6.83 7.08
CA ILE A 302 -18.77 5.50 6.48
C ILE A 302 -19.88 4.77 7.23
N VAL A 303 -21.00 4.54 6.53
CA VAL A 303 -22.15 3.78 7.02
C VAL A 303 -22.20 2.43 6.29
N PRO A 304 -22.23 1.32 7.03
CA PRO A 304 -22.34 0.00 6.42
C PRO A 304 -23.62 -0.16 5.61
N ALA A 305 -23.53 -0.90 4.51
CA ALA A 305 -24.62 -1.13 3.57
C ALA A 305 -24.56 -2.55 3.00
N SER A 306 -25.57 -2.95 2.23
CA SER A 306 -25.57 -4.20 1.48
C SER A 306 -24.86 -4.00 0.14
N VAL A 307 -23.90 -4.90 -0.16
CA VAL A 307 -23.04 -4.86 -1.36
C VAL A 307 -23.25 -6.12 -2.17
N PHE A 308 -23.58 -5.97 -3.43
CA PHE A 308 -23.58 -7.06 -4.41
C PHE A 308 -22.34 -6.97 -5.30
N ILE A 309 -21.55 -8.04 -5.38
CA ILE A 309 -20.40 -8.12 -6.27
C ILE A 309 -20.56 -9.23 -7.29
N THR A 310 -20.32 -8.91 -8.57
CA THR A 310 -20.49 -9.82 -9.71
C THR A 310 -19.34 -10.83 -9.88
N ARG A 311 -19.01 -11.55 -8.80
CA ARG A 311 -18.07 -12.69 -8.79
C ARG A 311 -18.45 -13.66 -7.67
N ASP A 312 -18.03 -14.90 -7.77
CA ASP A 312 -18.20 -15.85 -6.68
C ASP A 312 -17.31 -15.52 -5.47
N ALA A 313 -17.78 -15.86 -4.28
CA ALA A 313 -17.02 -15.78 -3.04
C ALA A 313 -15.71 -16.58 -3.15
N ARG A 314 -14.66 -16.10 -2.51
CA ARG A 314 -13.35 -16.76 -2.49
C ARG A 314 -12.90 -16.98 -1.07
N ASN A 315 -12.22 -18.08 -0.83
CA ASN A 315 -11.58 -18.31 0.47
C ASN A 315 -10.52 -17.23 0.73
N ASN A 316 -10.55 -16.63 1.91
CA ASN A 316 -9.66 -15.54 2.33
C ASN A 316 -9.72 -14.30 1.42
N ASP A 317 -10.90 -13.95 0.94
CA ASP A 317 -11.15 -12.77 0.13
C ASP A 317 -11.00 -11.49 0.98
N TYR A 318 -9.99 -10.68 0.69
CA TYR A 318 -9.75 -9.42 1.40
C TYR A 318 -10.98 -8.50 1.35
N PHE A 319 -11.61 -8.38 0.19
CA PHE A 319 -12.79 -7.53 -0.01
C PHE A 319 -13.93 -7.91 0.94
N GLU A 320 -14.30 -9.18 0.95
CA GLU A 320 -15.39 -9.68 1.80
C GLU A 320 -15.03 -9.56 3.29
N GLN A 321 -13.81 -9.96 3.67
CA GLN A 321 -13.36 -9.90 5.07
C GLN A 321 -13.36 -8.47 5.63
N VAL A 322 -12.84 -7.52 4.88
CA VAL A 322 -12.73 -6.14 5.32
C VAL A 322 -14.09 -5.47 5.38
N LEU A 323 -14.98 -5.71 4.41
CA LEU A 323 -16.31 -5.13 4.41
C LEU A 323 -17.18 -5.74 5.53
N THR A 324 -17.24 -7.07 5.65
CA THR A 324 -18.02 -7.72 6.72
C THR A 324 -17.51 -7.36 8.12
N GLY A 325 -16.18 -7.25 8.28
CA GLY A 325 -15.56 -6.79 9.53
C GLY A 325 -15.86 -5.31 9.86
N ASN A 326 -16.37 -4.54 8.90
CA ASN A 326 -16.86 -3.17 9.08
C ASN A 326 -18.40 -3.07 9.02
N GLY A 327 -19.11 -4.19 9.17
CA GLY A 327 -20.58 -4.24 9.29
C GLY A 327 -21.35 -4.26 7.97
N TYR A 328 -20.67 -4.34 6.81
CA TYR A 328 -21.34 -4.50 5.52
C TYR A 328 -21.85 -5.93 5.35
N THR A 329 -22.98 -6.07 4.64
CA THR A 329 -23.46 -7.38 4.15
C THR A 329 -22.99 -7.55 2.71
N VAL A 330 -22.21 -8.58 2.42
CA VAL A 330 -21.64 -8.82 1.08
C VAL A 330 -22.31 -10.03 0.44
N PHE A 331 -22.84 -9.85 -0.76
CA PHE A 331 -23.40 -10.89 -1.61
C PHE A 331 -22.49 -11.08 -2.83
N SER A 332 -21.80 -12.21 -2.88
CA SER A 332 -20.88 -12.55 -3.95
C SER A 332 -21.52 -13.60 -4.88
N LYS A 333 -21.72 -13.25 -6.14
CA LYS A 333 -22.31 -14.16 -7.13
C LYS A 333 -21.82 -13.85 -8.53
N ALA A 334 -21.19 -14.81 -9.19
CA ALA A 334 -20.83 -14.68 -10.61
C ALA A 334 -22.06 -14.80 -11.50
N LEU A 335 -22.24 -13.83 -12.39
CA LEU A 335 -23.30 -13.81 -13.40
C LEU A 335 -22.85 -14.41 -14.75
N ILE A 336 -21.59 -14.83 -14.80
CA ILE A 336 -20.97 -15.45 -15.97
C ILE A 336 -20.24 -16.73 -15.57
N GLU A 337 -20.14 -17.66 -16.52
CA GLU A 337 -19.31 -18.84 -16.45
C GLU A 337 -18.21 -18.76 -17.49
N ILE A 338 -17.04 -19.24 -17.14
CA ILE A 338 -15.88 -19.21 -18.04
C ILE A 338 -15.49 -20.64 -18.36
N ASN A 339 -15.67 -21.02 -19.63
CA ASN A 339 -15.38 -22.35 -20.14
C ASN A 339 -14.09 -22.36 -20.97
N SER A 340 -13.21 -23.32 -20.68
CA SER A 340 -12.01 -23.53 -21.49
C SER A 340 -12.38 -23.93 -22.92
N LEU A 341 -11.69 -23.35 -23.86
CA LEU A 341 -11.71 -23.80 -25.26
C LEU A 341 -10.43 -24.59 -25.55
N PRO A 342 -10.53 -25.69 -26.33
CA PRO A 342 -9.35 -26.50 -26.67
C PRO A 342 -8.35 -25.66 -27.46
N LEU A 343 -7.07 -25.81 -27.14
CA LEU A 343 -5.99 -25.19 -27.90
C LEU A 343 -5.79 -25.92 -29.24
N ALA A 344 -5.92 -25.17 -30.32
CA ALA A 344 -5.43 -25.60 -31.62
C ALA A 344 -3.88 -25.51 -31.67
N ASN A 345 -3.30 -25.92 -32.80
CA ASN A 345 -1.86 -25.75 -33.03
C ASN A 345 -1.43 -24.30 -32.84
N LEU A 346 -0.45 -24.08 -31.98
CA LEU A 346 0.05 -22.73 -31.68
C LEU A 346 0.88 -22.22 -32.87
N PRO A 347 0.59 -21.03 -33.40
CA PRO A 347 1.44 -20.41 -34.40
C PRO A 347 2.78 -19.99 -33.76
N SER A 348 3.86 -20.05 -34.54
CA SER A 348 5.14 -19.50 -34.08
C SER A 348 5.02 -17.98 -33.83
N CYS A 349 5.62 -17.51 -32.77
CA CYS A 349 5.60 -16.10 -32.33
C CYS A 349 6.84 -15.77 -31.52
N ASP A 350 7.21 -14.49 -31.51
CA ASP A 350 8.31 -13.96 -30.68
C ASP A 350 7.83 -13.61 -29.28
N TRP A 351 6.57 -13.22 -29.16
CA TRP A 351 5.93 -12.82 -27.93
C TRP A 351 4.57 -13.48 -27.74
N ILE A 352 4.21 -13.74 -26.49
CA ILE A 352 2.85 -14.10 -26.07
C ILE A 352 2.37 -13.01 -25.11
N PHE A 353 1.21 -12.41 -25.36
CA PHE A 353 0.66 -11.36 -24.49
C PHE A 353 -0.65 -11.77 -23.85
N PHE A 354 -0.71 -11.70 -22.53
CA PHE A 354 -1.89 -12.01 -21.74
C PHE A 354 -2.59 -10.74 -21.24
N SER A 355 -3.82 -10.55 -21.70
CA SER A 355 -4.67 -9.41 -21.28
C SER A 355 -5.53 -9.70 -20.04
N SER A 356 -5.51 -10.91 -19.49
CA SER A 356 -6.28 -11.29 -18.30
C SER A 356 -5.70 -12.51 -17.59
N LYS A 357 -6.01 -12.64 -16.27
CA LYS A 357 -5.71 -13.85 -15.49
C LYS A 357 -6.33 -15.12 -16.11
N ASN A 358 -7.56 -15.00 -16.62
CA ASN A 358 -8.25 -16.12 -17.25
C ASN A 358 -7.53 -16.60 -18.49
N ALA A 359 -7.00 -15.67 -19.30
CA ALA A 359 -6.20 -16.06 -20.46
C ALA A 359 -4.95 -16.87 -20.06
N VAL A 360 -4.23 -16.42 -19.01
CA VAL A 360 -3.09 -17.18 -18.45
C VAL A 360 -3.54 -18.55 -17.97
N LYS A 361 -4.58 -18.60 -17.14
CA LYS A 361 -5.08 -19.84 -16.54
C LYS A 361 -5.48 -20.86 -17.60
N HIS A 362 -6.39 -20.50 -18.50
CA HIS A 362 -6.94 -21.42 -19.51
C HIS A 362 -5.93 -21.80 -20.59
N PHE A 363 -4.92 -20.96 -20.85
CA PHE A 363 -3.83 -21.30 -21.75
C PHE A 363 -2.88 -22.32 -21.11
N PHE A 364 -2.34 -22.05 -19.92
CA PHE A 364 -1.32 -22.91 -19.30
C PHE A 364 -1.89 -24.18 -18.66
N GLN A 365 -3.16 -24.23 -18.28
CA GLN A 365 -3.81 -25.46 -17.84
C GLN A 365 -3.82 -26.56 -18.89
N GLN A 366 -3.70 -26.21 -20.18
CA GLN A 366 -3.63 -27.15 -21.28
C GLN A 366 -2.18 -27.57 -21.63
N ALA A 367 -1.19 -27.20 -20.80
CA ALA A 367 0.22 -27.53 -20.95
C ALA A 367 0.78 -27.28 -22.37
N PRO A 368 0.60 -26.08 -22.96
CA PRO A 368 0.99 -25.81 -24.33
C PRO A 368 2.50 -25.94 -24.52
N LYS A 369 2.93 -26.50 -25.63
CA LYS A 369 4.34 -26.46 -26.05
C LYS A 369 4.62 -25.08 -26.63
N ILE A 370 5.23 -24.21 -25.85
CA ILE A 370 5.66 -22.89 -26.31
C ILE A 370 7.16 -22.93 -26.60
N ALA A 371 7.56 -22.34 -27.73
CA ALA A 371 8.96 -22.08 -28.05
C ALA A 371 9.54 -20.99 -27.12
N ASN A 372 10.79 -20.59 -27.29
CA ASN A 372 11.45 -19.50 -26.56
C ASN A 372 10.81 -18.13 -26.88
N CYS A 373 9.56 -17.91 -26.47
CA CYS A 373 8.86 -16.64 -26.63
C CYS A 373 8.98 -15.81 -25.37
N LYS A 374 9.12 -14.49 -25.53
CA LYS A 374 8.95 -13.53 -24.42
C LYS A 374 7.48 -13.42 -24.02
N ILE A 375 7.22 -13.08 -22.78
CA ILE A 375 5.85 -13.01 -22.26
C ILE A 375 5.55 -11.59 -21.78
N GLY A 376 4.43 -11.04 -22.30
CA GLY A 376 3.86 -9.77 -21.84
C GLY A 376 2.56 -9.97 -21.07
N CYS A 377 2.33 -9.13 -20.07
CA CYS A 377 1.10 -9.09 -19.28
C CYS A 377 0.53 -7.68 -19.22
N VAL A 378 -0.79 -7.56 -19.24
CA VAL A 378 -1.49 -6.27 -19.15
C VAL A 378 -1.24 -5.56 -17.82
N GLY A 379 -0.93 -6.29 -16.75
CA GLY A 379 -0.68 -5.73 -15.42
C GLY A 379 -0.19 -6.75 -14.41
N LYS A 380 0.16 -6.27 -13.22
CA LYS A 380 0.76 -7.05 -12.13
C LYS A 380 -0.05 -8.30 -11.77
N SER A 381 -1.36 -8.16 -11.64
CA SER A 381 -2.22 -9.29 -11.25
C SER A 381 -2.25 -10.43 -12.26
N THR A 382 -2.05 -10.12 -13.56
CA THR A 382 -1.92 -11.13 -14.63
C THR A 382 -0.53 -11.77 -14.60
N ALA A 383 0.52 -10.99 -14.29
CA ALA A 383 1.87 -11.49 -14.09
C ALA A 383 1.99 -12.38 -12.84
N ASP A 384 1.27 -12.08 -11.77
CA ASP A 384 1.21 -12.94 -10.58
C ASP A 384 0.52 -14.28 -10.88
N GLU A 385 -0.54 -14.29 -11.71
CA GLU A 385 -1.16 -15.54 -12.17
C GLU A 385 -0.18 -16.38 -13.00
N LEU A 386 0.63 -15.72 -13.84
CA LEU A 386 1.65 -16.39 -14.66
C LEU A 386 2.70 -17.13 -13.80
N ARG A 387 3.08 -16.55 -12.65
CA ARG A 387 4.03 -17.18 -11.71
C ARG A 387 3.55 -18.51 -11.16
N LYS A 388 2.24 -18.72 -11.00
CA LYS A 388 1.66 -19.99 -10.56
C LYS A 388 1.95 -21.15 -11.51
N PHE A 389 2.27 -20.84 -12.77
CA PHE A 389 2.68 -21.80 -13.79
C PHE A 389 4.21 -21.83 -14.00
N GLY A 390 4.99 -21.27 -13.05
CA GLY A 390 6.45 -21.24 -13.12
C GLY A 390 7.02 -20.33 -14.21
N LYS A 391 6.21 -19.38 -14.71
CA LYS A 391 6.61 -18.44 -15.77
C LYS A 391 6.80 -17.03 -15.23
N ARG A 392 7.63 -16.24 -15.93
CA ARG A 392 7.84 -14.82 -15.61
C ARG A 392 7.48 -13.96 -16.82
N ALA A 393 6.97 -12.77 -16.57
CA ALA A 393 6.70 -11.79 -17.61
C ALA A 393 7.95 -10.96 -17.90
N ASP A 394 8.27 -10.76 -19.18
CA ASP A 394 9.31 -9.86 -19.69
C ASP A 394 8.79 -8.42 -19.84
N PHE A 395 7.46 -8.26 -19.94
CA PHE A 395 6.78 -6.97 -19.97
C PHE A 395 5.55 -7.02 -19.05
N ILE A 396 5.38 -5.99 -18.24
CA ILE A 396 4.20 -5.81 -17.39
C ILE A 396 3.71 -4.39 -17.56
N GLY A 397 2.44 -4.23 -17.98
CA GLY A 397 1.79 -2.92 -18.01
C GLY A 397 1.55 -2.38 -16.59
N TYR A 398 1.77 -1.10 -16.41
CA TYR A 398 1.61 -0.42 -15.11
C TYR A 398 0.38 0.50 -15.05
N SER A 399 -0.27 0.73 -16.19
CA SER A 399 -1.43 1.60 -16.31
C SER A 399 -2.74 0.82 -16.24
N THR A 400 -3.76 1.41 -15.65
CA THR A 400 -5.16 0.96 -15.76
C THR A 400 -5.76 1.28 -17.15
N ASP A 401 -5.12 2.19 -17.91
CA ASP A 401 -5.46 2.46 -19.31
C ASP A 401 -4.84 1.40 -20.23
N THR A 402 -5.72 0.57 -20.80
CA THR A 402 -5.33 -0.49 -21.75
C THR A 402 -4.79 0.08 -23.07
N LYS A 403 -5.18 1.29 -23.47
CA LYS A 403 -4.66 1.95 -24.68
C LYS A 403 -3.21 2.35 -24.49
N LEU A 404 -2.89 2.96 -23.33
CA LEU A 404 -1.52 3.33 -22.98
C LEU A 404 -0.63 2.08 -22.87
N THR A 405 -1.09 1.05 -22.18
CA THR A 405 -0.39 -0.25 -22.09
C THR A 405 -0.14 -0.84 -23.49
N GLY A 406 -1.14 -0.75 -24.37
CA GLY A 406 -1.01 -1.23 -25.75
C GLY A 406 0.07 -0.49 -26.53
N LYS A 407 0.13 0.83 -26.45
CA LYS A 407 1.17 1.66 -27.08
C LYS A 407 2.58 1.33 -26.56
N GLN A 408 2.73 1.22 -25.25
CA GLN A 408 4.00 0.87 -24.61
C GLN A 408 4.48 -0.52 -25.04
N PHE A 409 3.57 -1.49 -25.06
CA PHE A 409 3.88 -2.84 -25.47
C PHE A 409 4.24 -2.93 -26.96
N ALA A 410 3.48 -2.29 -27.84
CA ALA A 410 3.78 -2.25 -29.27
C ALA A 410 5.16 -1.63 -29.56
N SER A 411 5.52 -0.56 -28.84
CA SER A 411 6.87 0.05 -28.91
C SER A 411 7.97 -0.93 -28.45
N THR A 412 7.72 -1.69 -27.38
CA THR A 412 8.67 -2.70 -26.86
C THR A 412 8.88 -3.87 -27.84
N VAL A 413 7.81 -4.29 -28.50
CA VAL A 413 7.81 -5.42 -29.44
C VAL A 413 8.46 -5.07 -30.77
N GLY A 414 8.30 -3.83 -31.24
CA GLY A 414 8.78 -3.39 -32.56
C GLY A 414 8.11 -4.15 -33.69
N THR A 415 8.90 -4.77 -34.56
CA THR A 415 8.41 -5.51 -35.74
C THR A 415 8.11 -7.00 -35.50
N LYS A 416 8.32 -7.47 -34.27
CA LYS A 416 8.17 -8.90 -33.90
C LYS A 416 6.71 -9.34 -33.85
N THR A 417 6.48 -10.66 -33.98
CA THR A 417 5.15 -11.26 -33.95
C THR A 417 4.67 -11.54 -32.53
N VAL A 418 3.38 -11.33 -32.28
CA VAL A 418 2.75 -11.51 -30.96
C VAL A 418 1.53 -12.43 -31.06
N LEU A 419 1.50 -13.47 -30.23
CA LEU A 419 0.31 -14.29 -30.00
C LEU A 419 -0.48 -13.72 -28.81
N PHE A 420 -1.80 -13.59 -28.97
CA PHE A 420 -2.74 -13.15 -27.94
C PHE A 420 -3.69 -14.28 -27.55
N PRO A 421 -3.36 -15.10 -26.53
CA PRO A 421 -4.35 -15.96 -25.91
C PRO A 421 -5.39 -15.11 -25.19
N GLN A 422 -6.67 -15.27 -25.52
CA GLN A 422 -7.74 -14.38 -25.06
C GLN A 422 -9.11 -15.05 -25.03
N ALA A 423 -10.13 -14.32 -24.55
CA ALA A 423 -11.52 -14.73 -24.67
C ALA A 423 -11.96 -14.77 -26.12
N LYS A 424 -12.88 -15.67 -26.47
CA LYS A 424 -13.56 -15.71 -27.79
C LYS A 424 -14.23 -14.35 -28.11
N GLN A 425 -14.76 -13.67 -27.09
CA GLN A 425 -15.42 -12.35 -27.18
C GLN A 425 -14.49 -11.16 -26.87
N SER A 426 -13.18 -11.30 -27.08
CA SER A 426 -12.23 -10.24 -26.75
C SER A 426 -12.46 -8.95 -27.53
N MET A 427 -12.34 -7.80 -26.83
CA MET A 427 -12.43 -6.47 -27.46
C MET A 427 -11.15 -6.08 -28.23
N ARG A 428 -10.07 -6.87 -28.14
CA ARG A 428 -8.79 -6.68 -28.83
C ARG A 428 -8.15 -5.32 -28.57
N SER A 429 -8.28 -4.78 -27.35
CA SER A 429 -7.88 -3.40 -27.01
C SER A 429 -6.38 -3.18 -27.17
N ILE A 430 -5.53 -4.16 -26.83
CA ILE A 430 -4.07 -4.08 -26.95
C ILE A 430 -3.64 -4.18 -28.41
N GLN A 431 -4.24 -5.08 -29.18
CA GLN A 431 -3.91 -5.31 -30.60
C GLN A 431 -4.16 -4.07 -31.48
N LYS A 432 -5.14 -3.24 -31.11
CA LYS A 432 -5.44 -1.97 -31.80
C LYS A 432 -4.29 -0.95 -31.77
N ALA A 433 -3.32 -1.14 -30.90
CA ALA A 433 -2.14 -0.28 -30.83
C ALA A 433 -1.03 -0.64 -31.85
N PHE A 434 -1.13 -1.81 -32.49
CA PHE A 434 -0.16 -2.25 -33.49
C PHE A 434 -0.49 -1.65 -34.85
N ALA A 435 0.49 -0.95 -35.46
CA ALA A 435 0.33 -0.37 -36.78
C ALA A 435 0.15 -1.43 -37.89
N ASN A 436 0.83 -2.57 -37.75
CA ASN A 436 0.70 -3.69 -38.68
C ASN A 436 -0.12 -4.83 -38.05
N PRO A 437 -1.37 -5.03 -38.44
CA PRO A 437 -2.21 -6.13 -37.92
C PRO A 437 -1.65 -7.54 -38.13
N ALA A 438 -0.80 -7.75 -39.17
CA ALA A 438 -0.19 -9.03 -39.44
C ALA A 438 0.79 -9.50 -38.35
N GLN A 439 1.27 -8.59 -37.50
CA GLN A 439 2.11 -8.93 -36.36
C GLN A 439 1.32 -9.62 -35.24
N THR A 440 0.00 -9.45 -35.19
CA THR A 440 -0.84 -9.94 -34.10
C THR A 440 -1.61 -11.19 -34.52
N LYS A 441 -1.48 -12.26 -33.74
CA LYS A 441 -2.22 -13.52 -33.93
C LYS A 441 -3.07 -13.78 -32.69
N ASP A 442 -4.36 -13.99 -32.88
CA ASP A 442 -5.29 -14.25 -31.78
C ASP A 442 -5.57 -15.74 -31.66
N ILE A 443 -5.68 -16.23 -30.43
CA ILE A 443 -6.20 -17.56 -30.15
C ILE A 443 -7.22 -17.51 -29.02
N ALA A 444 -8.42 -18.00 -29.25
CA ALA A 444 -9.43 -18.13 -28.23
C ALA A 444 -9.10 -19.31 -27.31
N VAL A 445 -8.88 -19.05 -26.03
CA VAL A 445 -8.53 -20.08 -25.04
C VAL A 445 -9.64 -20.30 -24.00
N TYR A 446 -10.62 -19.41 -23.99
CA TYR A 446 -11.84 -19.55 -23.20
C TYR A 446 -12.98 -18.75 -23.82
N GLU A 447 -14.19 -19.11 -23.46
CA GLU A 447 -15.38 -18.31 -23.73
C GLU A 447 -16.12 -17.96 -22.44
N THR A 448 -16.85 -16.87 -22.49
CA THR A 448 -17.66 -16.39 -21.37
C THR A 448 -19.13 -16.61 -21.70
N LEU A 449 -19.81 -17.43 -20.91
CA LEU A 449 -21.24 -17.68 -21.01
C LEU A 449 -21.97 -16.97 -19.89
N LYS A 450 -23.18 -16.47 -20.17
CA LYS A 450 -24.02 -15.85 -19.15
C LYS A 450 -24.73 -16.94 -18.36
N LYS A 451 -24.72 -16.80 -17.04
CA LYS A 451 -25.48 -17.69 -16.15
C LYS A 451 -26.93 -17.23 -16.05
N ASN A 452 -27.83 -18.15 -16.21
CA ASN A 452 -29.26 -17.91 -16.15
C ASN A 452 -29.76 -18.14 -14.70
N GLU A 453 -29.32 -17.28 -13.77
CA GLU A 453 -29.64 -17.45 -12.35
C GLU A 453 -30.77 -16.52 -11.88
N GLY A 454 -31.54 -17.03 -10.88
CA GLY A 454 -32.75 -16.41 -10.36
C GLY A 454 -32.57 -15.03 -9.67
N SER A 455 -33.46 -14.69 -8.76
CA SER A 455 -33.47 -13.40 -8.04
C SER A 455 -32.15 -13.12 -7.31
N LEU A 456 -31.77 -11.87 -7.31
CA LEU A 456 -30.68 -11.34 -6.47
C LEU A 456 -31.25 -10.85 -5.14
N PRO A 457 -30.49 -10.90 -4.05
CA PRO A 457 -30.88 -10.26 -2.80
C PRO A 457 -30.94 -8.74 -2.96
N ASP A 458 -31.61 -8.04 -2.06
CA ASP A 458 -31.60 -6.59 -2.01
C ASP A 458 -30.22 -6.07 -1.65
N PHE A 459 -29.76 -5.06 -2.39
CA PHE A 459 -28.47 -4.42 -2.16
C PHE A 459 -28.57 -2.90 -2.44
N SER A 460 -27.67 -2.16 -1.80
CA SER A 460 -27.55 -0.70 -2.00
C SER A 460 -26.37 -0.33 -2.91
N ILE A 461 -25.34 -1.19 -2.94
CA ILE A 461 -24.11 -0.97 -3.72
C ILE A 461 -23.92 -2.14 -4.68
N ALA A 462 -23.74 -1.84 -5.97
CA ALA A 462 -23.44 -2.85 -6.99
C ALA A 462 -21.99 -2.72 -7.47
N VAL A 463 -21.23 -3.82 -7.45
CA VAL A 463 -19.83 -3.88 -7.85
C VAL A 463 -19.67 -4.77 -9.07
N PHE A 464 -19.29 -4.18 -10.21
CA PHE A 464 -19.12 -4.88 -11.47
C PHE A 464 -17.65 -5.12 -11.79
N THR A 465 -17.27 -6.39 -11.94
CA THR A 465 -15.88 -6.79 -12.15
C THR A 465 -15.46 -6.89 -13.62
N SER A 466 -16.40 -6.85 -14.57
CA SER A 466 -16.12 -6.90 -16.01
C SER A 466 -17.30 -6.44 -16.85
N PRO A 467 -17.09 -6.05 -18.14
CA PRO A 467 -18.15 -5.75 -19.09
C PRO A 467 -19.19 -6.88 -19.24
N SER A 468 -18.72 -8.12 -19.33
CA SER A 468 -19.59 -9.30 -19.49
C SER A 468 -20.52 -9.51 -18.29
N ASN A 469 -20.05 -9.18 -17.06
CA ASN A 469 -20.90 -9.20 -15.88
C ASN A 469 -21.97 -8.09 -15.89
N VAL A 470 -21.63 -6.91 -16.43
CA VAL A 470 -22.62 -5.83 -16.64
C VAL A 470 -23.71 -6.29 -17.61
N GLU A 471 -23.33 -6.83 -18.77
CA GLU A 471 -24.27 -7.32 -19.78
C GLU A 471 -25.16 -8.44 -19.23
N ALA A 472 -24.59 -9.38 -18.48
CA ALA A 472 -25.34 -10.47 -17.85
C ALA A 472 -26.33 -9.97 -16.79
N PHE A 473 -25.96 -8.93 -16.03
CA PHE A 473 -26.82 -8.32 -15.02
C PHE A 473 -28.04 -7.67 -15.67
N PHE A 474 -27.83 -6.81 -16.68
CA PHE A 474 -28.92 -6.03 -17.30
C PHE A 474 -29.88 -6.85 -18.18
N GLU A 475 -29.61 -8.13 -18.44
CA GLU A 475 -30.57 -9.02 -19.07
C GLU A 475 -31.80 -9.32 -18.21
N LYS A 476 -31.64 -9.33 -16.88
CA LYS A 476 -32.69 -9.75 -15.95
C LYS A 476 -32.95 -8.78 -14.82
N HIS A 477 -32.02 -7.87 -14.57
CA HIS A 477 -32.05 -6.97 -13.44
C HIS A 477 -31.91 -5.52 -13.89
N GLN A 478 -32.37 -4.59 -13.06
CA GLN A 478 -32.26 -3.17 -13.30
C GLN A 478 -31.70 -2.48 -12.07
N LEU A 479 -30.96 -1.40 -12.29
CA LEU A 479 -30.51 -0.51 -11.24
C LEU A 479 -31.44 0.70 -11.16
N THR A 480 -31.73 1.16 -9.95
CA THR A 480 -32.45 2.43 -9.71
C THR A 480 -31.43 3.53 -9.41
N THR A 481 -31.92 4.77 -9.34
CA THR A 481 -31.10 5.94 -8.98
C THR A 481 -30.58 5.90 -7.54
N GLN A 482 -31.13 5.03 -6.70
CA GLN A 482 -30.71 4.84 -5.30
C GLN A 482 -29.49 3.94 -5.17
N HIS A 483 -29.24 3.07 -6.16
CA HIS A 483 -28.07 2.20 -6.14
C HIS A 483 -26.79 2.98 -6.42
N LYS A 484 -25.78 2.76 -5.57
CA LYS A 484 -24.42 3.21 -5.82
C LYS A 484 -23.73 2.16 -6.68
N VAL A 485 -23.00 2.59 -7.70
CA VAL A 485 -22.44 1.68 -8.71
C VAL A 485 -20.94 1.83 -8.82
N ILE A 486 -20.23 0.71 -8.69
CA ILE A 486 -18.78 0.63 -8.76
C ILE A 486 -18.39 -0.25 -9.95
N ALA A 487 -17.41 0.19 -10.72
CA ALA A 487 -16.84 -0.56 -11.83
C ALA A 487 -15.34 -0.82 -11.63
N MET A 488 -14.93 -2.05 -11.85
CA MET A 488 -13.53 -2.44 -11.88
C MET A 488 -12.92 -2.08 -13.24
N GLY A 489 -12.61 -0.80 -13.45
CA GLY A 489 -11.98 -0.27 -14.65
C GLY A 489 -12.93 0.32 -15.68
N GLU A 490 -12.33 1.09 -16.60
CA GLU A 490 -13.02 1.91 -17.61
C GLU A 490 -13.93 1.10 -18.56
N SER A 491 -13.53 -0.12 -18.92
CA SER A 491 -14.31 -0.94 -19.84
C SER A 491 -15.66 -1.36 -19.24
N ALA A 492 -15.69 -1.71 -17.95
CA ALA A 492 -16.94 -2.01 -17.25
C ALA A 492 -17.78 -0.73 -17.05
N ALA A 493 -17.15 0.40 -16.72
CA ALA A 493 -17.84 1.68 -16.60
C ALA A 493 -18.43 2.15 -17.92
N ALA A 494 -17.74 2.02 -19.04
CA ALA A 494 -18.27 2.35 -20.36
C ALA A 494 -19.48 1.46 -20.72
N THR A 495 -19.45 0.18 -20.34
CA THR A 495 -20.59 -0.72 -20.54
C THR A 495 -21.79 -0.30 -19.68
N LEU A 496 -21.57 0.03 -18.40
CA LEU A 496 -22.62 0.56 -17.51
C LEU A 496 -23.26 1.83 -18.07
N LYS A 497 -22.46 2.75 -18.61
CA LYS A 497 -22.98 3.98 -19.26
C LYS A 497 -23.87 3.66 -20.46
N ARG A 498 -23.55 2.63 -21.26
CA ARG A 498 -24.43 2.17 -22.39
C ARG A 498 -25.80 1.69 -21.89
N PHE A 499 -25.86 1.13 -20.68
CA PHE A 499 -27.11 0.74 -20.02
C PHE A 499 -27.78 1.88 -19.22
N GLY A 500 -27.32 3.13 -19.39
CA GLY A 500 -27.97 4.32 -18.81
C GLY A 500 -27.52 4.67 -17.38
N VAL A 501 -26.52 4.00 -16.82
CA VAL A 501 -26.00 4.32 -15.50
C VAL A 501 -25.16 5.61 -15.56
N LYS A 502 -25.67 6.69 -14.94
CA LYS A 502 -25.06 8.03 -15.03
C LYS A 502 -23.87 8.21 -14.10
N LYS A 503 -23.92 7.66 -12.89
CA LYS A 503 -22.86 7.80 -11.87
C LYS A 503 -22.22 6.44 -11.63
N VAL A 504 -20.94 6.31 -11.95
CA VAL A 504 -20.14 5.09 -11.75
C VAL A 504 -18.86 5.48 -11.07
N GLN A 505 -18.61 4.91 -9.90
CA GLN A 505 -17.33 5.02 -9.21
C GLN A 505 -16.33 4.01 -9.80
N LEU A 506 -15.14 4.46 -10.16
CA LEU A 506 -14.06 3.58 -10.58
C LEU A 506 -13.23 3.11 -9.39
N THR A 507 -12.71 1.89 -9.48
CA THR A 507 -11.70 1.42 -8.54
C THR A 507 -10.34 2.05 -8.82
N THR A 508 -9.55 2.23 -7.77
CA THR A 508 -8.19 2.79 -7.88
C THR A 508 -7.14 1.76 -8.30
N SER A 509 -7.46 0.48 -8.16
CA SER A 509 -6.65 -0.65 -8.61
C SER A 509 -7.55 -1.85 -8.97
N PHE A 510 -7.01 -2.80 -9.76
CA PHE A 510 -7.72 -4.01 -10.18
C PHE A 510 -7.57 -5.17 -9.18
N ASP A 511 -7.68 -4.87 -7.89
CA ASP A 511 -7.56 -5.83 -6.80
C ASP A 511 -8.65 -5.62 -5.73
N ASP A 512 -8.67 -6.52 -4.77
CA ASP A 512 -9.67 -6.51 -3.70
C ASP A 512 -9.55 -5.28 -2.79
N LEU A 513 -8.35 -4.71 -2.66
CA LEU A 513 -8.12 -3.47 -1.91
C LEU A 513 -8.74 -2.26 -2.63
N GLY A 514 -8.54 -2.14 -3.95
CA GLY A 514 -9.16 -1.08 -4.75
C GLY A 514 -10.69 -1.17 -4.76
N LEU A 515 -11.23 -2.38 -4.82
CA LEU A 515 -12.68 -2.62 -4.70
C LEU A 515 -13.21 -2.19 -3.32
N ALA A 516 -12.54 -2.59 -2.22
CA ALA A 516 -12.96 -2.22 -0.87
C ALA A 516 -12.90 -0.70 -0.64
N ARG A 517 -11.82 -0.05 -1.11
CA ARG A 517 -11.71 1.42 -1.08
C ARG A 517 -12.88 2.10 -1.79
N ALA A 518 -13.21 1.65 -2.99
CA ALA A 518 -14.32 2.23 -3.75
C ALA A 518 -15.67 2.08 -3.01
N VAL A 519 -15.88 0.96 -2.29
CA VAL A 519 -17.09 0.79 -1.45
C VAL A 519 -17.09 1.76 -0.26
N PHE A 520 -15.97 1.99 0.39
CA PHE A 520 -15.90 2.95 1.50
C PHE A 520 -16.03 4.42 1.05
N GLU A 521 -15.82 4.70 -0.24
CA GLU A 521 -15.89 6.07 -0.80
C GLU A 521 -17.29 6.47 -1.28
N VAL A 522 -18.19 5.52 -1.49
CA VAL A 522 -19.56 5.75 -1.95
C VAL A 522 -20.54 5.65 -0.77
#